data_47a4d4a1d8934e59074eb12901384fd0
#
_entry.id   47a4d4a1d8934e59074eb12901384fd0
#
_cell.length_a   1.000
_cell.length_b   1.000
_cell.length_c   1.000
_cell.angle_alpha   90.00
_cell.angle_beta   90.00
_cell.angle_gamma   90.00
#
_symmetry.space_group_name_H-M   'P 1'
#
loop_
_entity.id
_entity.type
_entity.pdbx_description
1 polymer ?
#
loop_
_entity_poly.entity_id
_entity_poly.type
_entity_poly.pdbx_seq_one_letter_code
_entity_poly.pdbx_strand_id
1 'polypeptide(L)'
;GLSNWLFQLARNLDQLYRSHLGFCEIREFLDLTPGDPAGEAPLPAAPFSIEFRHVSYRYAGNEEDTIHDLSFVIPKGEKLAIVGLNGAGKTTLVKLICGFYTPSAGSVFIDGTDIRQFGRKAYYKLFSAVFQEIFLLPVSVACNVSALPVEETDRKKVQQVLEQAGLWEKIQS
;
A
#
# COMPACT_ATOMS: atom_id res chain seq x y z
N GLY A 1 -41.95 8.21 36.35
CA GLY A 1 -43.12 8.64 35.60
C GLY A 1 -42.95 8.39 34.10
N LEU A 2 -44.00 8.54 33.37
CA LEU A 2 -44.12 8.29 31.92
C LEU A 2 -43.06 9.04 31.09
N SER A 3 -42.70 10.28 31.49
CA SER A 3 -41.68 11.10 30.85
C SER A 3 -40.27 10.47 30.91
N ASN A 4 -39.92 9.80 31.99
CA ASN A 4 -38.60 9.18 32.13
C ASN A 4 -38.48 7.95 31.25
N TRP A 5 -39.57 7.22 31.08
CA TRP A 5 -39.65 6.05 30.21
C TRP A 5 -39.56 6.45 28.73
N LEU A 6 -40.21 7.52 28.31
CA LEU A 6 -40.12 8.08 26.97
C LEU A 6 -38.70 8.57 26.64
N PHE A 7 -38.04 9.21 27.62
CA PHE A 7 -36.62 9.63 27.44
C PHE A 7 -35.66 8.45 27.29
N GLN A 8 -35.85 7.40 28.07
CA GLN A 8 -35.05 6.17 27.92
C GLN A 8 -35.29 5.49 26.58
N LEU A 9 -36.55 5.42 26.13
CA LEU A 9 -36.90 4.85 24.83
C LEU A 9 -36.23 5.65 23.68
N ALA A 10 -36.28 6.97 23.73
CA ALA A 10 -35.65 7.84 22.73
C ALA A 10 -34.12 7.64 22.69
N ARG A 11 -33.45 7.53 23.84
CA ARG A 11 -31.99 7.26 23.93
C ARG A 11 -31.64 5.88 23.39
N ASN A 12 -32.42 4.86 23.69
CA ASN A 12 -32.19 3.51 23.19
C ASN A 12 -32.37 3.44 21.67
N LEU A 13 -33.35 4.15 21.10
CA LEU A 13 -33.57 4.27 19.68
C LEU A 13 -32.42 5.02 18.98
N ASP A 14 -31.92 6.12 19.56
CA ASP A 14 -30.74 6.84 19.04
C ASP A 14 -29.49 5.95 19.07
N GLN A 15 -29.28 5.18 20.14
CA GLN A 15 -28.17 4.26 20.25
C GLN A 15 -28.25 3.10 19.25
N LEU A 16 -29.46 2.53 19.04
CA LEU A 16 -29.68 1.51 18.00
C LEU A 16 -29.46 2.06 16.61
N TYR A 17 -29.90 3.29 16.32
CA TYR A 17 -29.69 3.93 15.03
C TYR A 17 -28.20 4.17 14.75
N ARG A 18 -27.43 4.68 15.73
CA ARG A 18 -25.98 4.87 15.61
C ARG A 18 -25.24 3.56 15.43
N SER A 19 -25.64 2.50 16.16
CA SER A 19 -25.07 1.17 15.98
C SER A 19 -25.36 0.63 14.58
N HIS A 20 -26.57 0.84 14.06
CA HIS A 20 -26.94 0.40 12.72
C HIS A 20 -26.12 1.11 11.64
N LEU A 21 -25.87 2.42 11.77
CA LEU A 21 -24.98 3.17 10.85
C LEU A 21 -23.56 2.60 10.86
N GLY A 22 -22.99 2.33 12.03
CA GLY A 22 -21.67 1.69 12.13
C GLY A 22 -21.62 0.29 11.50
N PHE A 23 -22.70 -0.51 11.62
CA PHE A 23 -22.80 -1.80 10.94
C PHE A 23 -22.91 -1.66 9.42
N CYS A 24 -23.61 -0.64 8.92
CA CYS A 24 -23.69 -0.36 7.48
C CYS A 24 -22.34 0.01 6.91
N GLU A 25 -21.56 0.87 7.57
CA GLU A 25 -20.21 1.23 7.17
C GLU A 25 -19.26 0.02 7.15
N ILE A 26 -19.31 -0.83 8.20
CA ILE A 26 -18.52 -2.07 8.25
C ILE A 26 -18.94 -3.03 7.12
N ARG A 27 -20.23 -3.16 6.87
CA ARG A 27 -20.75 -4.02 5.79
C ARG A 27 -20.34 -3.51 4.43
N GLU A 28 -20.46 -2.20 4.19
CA GLU A 28 -19.97 -1.56 2.96
C GLU A 28 -18.47 -1.77 2.79
N PHE A 29 -17.67 -1.67 3.86
CA PHE A 29 -16.24 -1.99 3.85
C PHE A 29 -15.97 -3.47 3.56
N LEU A 30 -16.75 -4.40 4.10
CA LEU A 30 -16.62 -5.84 3.86
C LEU A 30 -17.10 -6.24 2.46
N ASP A 31 -18.12 -5.53 1.93
CA ASP A 31 -18.66 -5.71 0.58
C ASP A 31 -17.78 -5.03 -0.48
N LEU A 32 -16.85 -4.13 -0.08
CA LEU A 32 -15.75 -3.71 -0.93
C LEU A 32 -14.91 -4.95 -1.23
N THR A 33 -15.31 -5.69 -2.24
CA THR A 33 -14.42 -6.69 -2.85
C THR A 33 -13.18 -5.91 -3.27
N PRO A 34 -11.99 -6.19 -2.76
CA PRO A 34 -10.79 -5.65 -3.35
C PRO A 34 -10.86 -6.13 -4.80
N GLY A 35 -11.22 -5.23 -5.70
CA GLY A 35 -11.11 -5.48 -7.12
C GLY A 35 -9.63 -5.70 -7.39
N ASP A 36 -9.18 -6.91 -7.13
CA ASP A 36 -7.90 -7.36 -7.64
C ASP A 36 -8.16 -7.48 -9.14
N PRO A 37 -7.74 -6.53 -9.98
CA PRO A 37 -7.82 -6.75 -11.40
C PRO A 37 -7.00 -8.03 -11.61
N ALA A 38 -7.69 -9.09 -11.97
CA ALA A 38 -7.06 -10.35 -12.36
C ALA A 38 -6.34 -10.11 -13.69
N GLY A 39 -5.28 -9.32 -13.64
CA GLY A 39 -4.40 -9.16 -14.77
C GLY A 39 -3.64 -10.46 -14.96
N GLU A 40 -3.67 -11.00 -16.16
CA GLU A 40 -3.00 -12.25 -16.52
C GLU A 40 -1.65 -12.00 -17.23
N ALA A 41 -1.24 -10.74 -17.37
CA ALA A 41 0.02 -10.42 -18.03
C ALA A 41 1.20 -11.08 -17.30
N PRO A 42 2.12 -11.74 -18.03
CA PRO A 42 3.30 -12.33 -17.42
C PRO A 42 4.20 -11.24 -16.83
N LEU A 43 4.75 -11.50 -15.64
CA LEU A 43 5.66 -10.56 -14.99
C LEU A 43 6.97 -10.45 -15.78
N PRO A 44 7.51 -9.23 -15.95
CA PRO A 44 8.82 -9.04 -16.55
C PRO A 44 9.93 -9.58 -15.64
N ALA A 45 11.02 -10.04 -16.25
CA ALA A 45 12.24 -10.35 -15.51
C ALA A 45 13.01 -9.07 -15.18
N ALA A 46 13.56 -8.98 -13.95
CA ALA A 46 14.47 -7.89 -13.61
C ALA A 46 15.80 -8.00 -14.37
N PRO A 47 16.45 -6.87 -14.76
CA PRO A 47 15.94 -5.50 -14.63
C PRO A 47 14.89 -5.13 -15.70
N PHE A 48 13.92 -4.31 -15.34
CA PHE A 48 12.87 -3.81 -16.22
C PHE A 48 12.88 -2.27 -16.29
N SER A 49 12.28 -1.70 -17.34
CA SER A 49 12.06 -0.27 -17.47
C SER A 49 10.73 0.13 -16.86
N ILE A 50 10.65 1.36 -16.36
CA ILE A 50 9.41 1.95 -15.85
C ILE A 50 9.12 3.22 -16.66
N GLU A 51 7.91 3.35 -17.17
CA GLU A 51 7.51 4.51 -17.95
C GLU A 51 6.20 5.11 -17.40
N PHE A 52 6.21 6.41 -17.22
CA PHE A 52 5.05 7.23 -16.90
C PHE A 52 4.58 7.95 -18.16
N ARG A 53 3.30 7.84 -18.49
CA ARG A 53 2.69 8.54 -19.63
C ARG A 53 1.53 9.39 -19.16
N HIS A 54 1.70 10.70 -19.16
CA HIS A 54 0.70 11.69 -18.80
C HIS A 54 0.02 11.39 -17.45
N VAL A 55 0.81 10.97 -16.47
CA VAL A 55 0.31 10.54 -15.16
C VAL A 55 -0.06 11.74 -14.31
N SER A 56 -1.32 11.79 -13.89
CA SER A 56 -1.80 12.69 -12.85
C SER A 56 -2.36 11.88 -11.68
N TYR A 57 -2.20 12.41 -10.47
CA TYR A 57 -2.74 11.80 -9.27
C TYR A 57 -3.23 12.83 -8.28
N ARG A 58 -4.45 12.60 -7.76
CA ARG A 58 -5.10 13.40 -6.73
C ARG A 58 -5.53 12.54 -5.57
N TYR A 59 -5.23 12.98 -4.35
CA TYR A 59 -5.77 12.34 -3.15
C TYR A 59 -7.26 12.61 -3.02
N ALA A 60 -8.02 11.65 -2.50
CA ALA A 60 -9.44 11.85 -2.20
C ALA A 60 -9.63 13.05 -1.24
N GLY A 61 -10.55 13.94 -1.59
CA GLY A 61 -10.83 15.15 -0.82
C GLY A 61 -9.95 16.36 -1.15
N ASN A 62 -8.93 16.22 -2.01
CA ASN A 62 -8.14 17.36 -2.48
C ASN A 62 -8.73 17.93 -3.77
N GLU A 63 -8.64 19.25 -3.94
CA GLU A 63 -9.05 19.93 -5.19
C GLU A 63 -7.96 19.89 -6.24
N GLU A 64 -6.69 19.89 -5.84
CA GLU A 64 -5.53 19.95 -6.71
C GLU A 64 -4.82 18.60 -6.87
N ASP A 65 -4.19 18.40 -8.01
CA ASP A 65 -3.39 17.23 -8.29
C ASP A 65 -2.05 17.31 -7.54
N THR A 66 -1.69 16.24 -6.84
CA THR A 66 -0.37 16.10 -6.21
C THR A 66 0.71 15.80 -7.25
N ILE A 67 0.34 15.10 -8.31
CA ILE A 67 1.16 14.87 -9.51
C ILE A 67 0.32 15.31 -10.70
N HIS A 68 0.89 16.14 -11.58
CA HIS A 68 0.20 16.71 -12.73
C HIS A 68 0.96 16.41 -14.00
N ASP A 69 0.31 15.71 -14.94
CA ASP A 69 0.77 15.41 -16.30
C ASP A 69 2.23 14.97 -16.42
N LEU A 70 2.66 14.07 -15.51
CA LEU A 70 4.04 13.63 -15.42
C LEU A 70 4.34 12.54 -16.45
N SER A 71 5.37 12.76 -17.28
CA SER A 71 5.84 11.80 -18.27
C SER A 71 7.35 11.66 -18.18
N PHE A 72 7.85 10.44 -17.97
CA PHE A 72 9.27 10.12 -17.97
C PHE A 72 9.49 8.61 -18.06
N VAL A 73 10.74 8.22 -18.33
CA VAL A 73 11.17 6.83 -18.41
C VAL A 73 12.35 6.58 -17.48
N ILE A 74 12.31 5.51 -16.74
CA ILE A 74 13.45 4.94 -16.01
C ILE A 74 13.92 3.72 -16.83
N PRO A 75 15.07 3.81 -17.49
CA PRO A 75 15.62 2.68 -18.25
C PRO A 75 15.98 1.48 -17.36
N LYS A 76 16.14 0.31 -17.97
CA LYS A 76 16.52 -0.92 -17.27
C LYS A 76 17.83 -0.76 -16.51
N GLY A 77 17.83 -1.10 -15.23
CA GLY A 77 19.03 -1.12 -14.39
C GLY A 77 19.53 0.26 -13.96
N GLU A 78 18.84 1.36 -14.32
CA GLU A 78 19.22 2.69 -13.86
C GLU A 78 18.88 2.93 -12.39
N LYS A 79 19.67 3.81 -11.76
CA LYS A 79 19.42 4.32 -10.41
C LYS A 79 18.89 5.74 -10.51
N LEU A 80 17.65 5.95 -10.05
CA LEU A 80 17.01 7.26 -10.05
C LEU A 80 17.04 7.87 -8.64
N ALA A 81 17.51 9.10 -8.51
CA ALA A 81 17.35 9.92 -7.32
C ALA A 81 16.22 10.94 -7.52
N ILE A 82 15.23 10.93 -6.63
CA ILE A 82 14.10 11.86 -6.64
C ILE A 82 14.34 12.91 -5.56
N VAL A 83 14.55 14.15 -5.99
CA VAL A 83 14.80 15.31 -5.10
C VAL A 83 13.68 16.34 -5.23
N GLY A 84 13.40 17.06 -4.15
CA GLY A 84 12.37 18.10 -4.14
C GLY A 84 11.96 18.48 -2.71
N LEU A 85 11.21 19.55 -2.59
CA LEU A 85 10.70 20.06 -1.31
C LEU A 85 9.75 19.04 -0.65
N ASN A 86 9.48 19.25 0.65
CA ASN A 86 8.46 18.48 1.34
C ASN A 86 7.09 18.78 0.70
N GLY A 87 6.29 17.74 0.49
CA GLY A 87 5.01 17.86 -0.20
C GLY A 87 5.06 17.80 -1.74
N ALA A 88 6.25 17.80 -2.36
CA ALA A 88 6.40 17.79 -3.84
C ALA A 88 5.98 16.46 -4.53
N GLY A 89 5.29 15.55 -3.84
CA GLY A 89 4.78 14.32 -4.45
C GLY A 89 5.78 13.16 -4.54
N LYS A 90 7.01 13.26 -3.97
CA LYS A 90 8.03 12.20 -4.04
C LYS A 90 7.53 10.83 -3.57
N THR A 91 6.93 10.79 -2.39
CA THR A 91 6.36 9.55 -1.82
C THR A 91 5.18 9.05 -2.63
N THR A 92 4.37 9.96 -3.18
CA THR A 92 3.24 9.64 -4.06
C THR A 92 3.73 8.96 -5.34
N LEU A 93 4.82 9.48 -5.93
CA LEU A 93 5.43 8.89 -7.11
C LEU A 93 5.89 7.45 -6.85
N VAL A 94 6.59 7.20 -5.72
CA VAL A 94 7.00 5.85 -5.33
C VAL A 94 5.79 4.93 -5.14
N LYS A 95 4.71 5.42 -4.50
CA LYS A 95 3.48 4.63 -4.30
C LYS A 95 2.77 4.30 -5.63
N LEU A 96 2.83 5.20 -6.62
CA LEU A 96 2.33 4.94 -7.98
C LEU A 96 3.18 3.89 -8.70
N ILE A 97 4.52 3.95 -8.58
CA ILE A 97 5.44 2.94 -9.13
C ILE A 97 5.14 1.56 -8.52
N CYS A 98 4.98 1.49 -7.20
CA CYS A 98 4.66 0.24 -6.52
C CYS A 98 3.22 -0.27 -6.75
N GLY A 99 2.37 0.50 -7.44
CA GLY A 99 0.97 0.13 -7.67
C GLY A 99 0.07 0.21 -6.44
N PHE A 100 0.51 0.90 -5.37
CA PHE A 100 -0.34 1.16 -4.20
C PHE A 100 -1.42 2.18 -4.49
N TYR A 101 -1.16 3.07 -5.44
CA TYR A 101 -2.12 4.04 -5.94
C TYR A 101 -2.35 3.85 -7.42
N THR A 102 -3.58 4.09 -7.85
CA THR A 102 -3.95 4.13 -9.26
C THR A 102 -3.94 5.58 -9.73
N PRO A 103 -3.28 5.93 -10.85
CA PRO A 103 -3.34 7.26 -11.41
C PRO A 103 -4.77 7.74 -11.63
N SER A 104 -5.04 9.04 -11.37
CA SER A 104 -6.32 9.68 -11.72
C SER A 104 -6.44 9.87 -13.24
N ALA A 105 -5.31 10.08 -13.92
CA ALA A 105 -5.20 10.15 -15.39
C ALA A 105 -3.84 9.59 -15.82
N GLY A 106 -3.74 9.17 -17.08
CA GLY A 106 -2.53 8.56 -17.63
C GLY A 106 -2.32 7.12 -17.19
N SER A 107 -1.11 6.61 -17.41
CA SER A 107 -0.78 5.22 -17.12
C SER A 107 0.71 5.04 -16.79
N VAL A 108 0.99 4.05 -15.95
CA VAL A 108 2.34 3.58 -15.65
C VAL A 108 2.57 2.25 -16.35
N PHE A 109 3.73 2.09 -16.97
CA PHE A 109 4.10 0.89 -17.72
C PHE A 109 5.37 0.27 -17.16
N ILE A 110 5.46 -1.05 -17.21
CA ILE A 110 6.69 -1.80 -17.01
C ILE A 110 6.97 -2.60 -18.27
N ASP A 111 8.13 -2.39 -18.87
CA ASP A 111 8.55 -2.98 -20.15
C ASP A 111 7.44 -2.85 -21.24
N GLY A 112 6.76 -1.70 -21.26
CA GLY A 112 5.70 -1.42 -22.23
C GLY A 112 4.33 -2.00 -21.90
N THR A 113 4.19 -2.76 -20.80
CA THR A 113 2.91 -3.31 -20.33
C THR A 113 2.35 -2.43 -19.22
N ASP A 114 1.09 -2.00 -19.36
CA ASP A 114 0.39 -1.21 -18.33
C ASP A 114 0.30 -2.01 -17.02
N ILE A 115 0.65 -1.38 -15.89
CA ILE A 115 0.68 -2.07 -14.59
C ILE A 115 -0.68 -2.64 -14.17
N ARG A 116 -1.78 -2.11 -14.70
CA ARG A 116 -3.14 -2.61 -14.48
C ARG A 116 -3.42 -3.97 -15.11
N GLN A 117 -2.56 -4.41 -16.04
CA GLN A 117 -2.67 -5.72 -16.68
C GLN A 117 -1.99 -6.85 -15.89
N PHE A 118 -1.22 -6.51 -14.86
CA PHE A 118 -0.63 -7.50 -13.96
C PHE A 118 -1.56 -7.82 -12.80
N GLY A 119 -1.58 -9.07 -12.34
CA GLY A 119 -2.23 -9.43 -11.08
C GLY A 119 -1.55 -8.72 -9.92
N ARG A 120 -2.31 -8.02 -9.07
CA ARG A 120 -1.79 -7.14 -8.01
C ARG A 120 -0.80 -7.86 -7.08
N LYS A 121 -1.12 -9.07 -6.62
CA LYS A 121 -0.24 -9.86 -5.73
C LYS A 121 1.08 -10.24 -6.42
N ALA A 122 1.04 -10.53 -7.72
CA ALA A 122 2.22 -10.84 -8.50
C ALA A 122 3.06 -9.58 -8.73
N TYR A 123 2.43 -8.47 -9.07
CA TYR A 123 3.07 -7.18 -9.29
C TYR A 123 3.86 -6.70 -8.05
N TYR A 124 3.30 -6.82 -6.85
CA TYR A 124 3.98 -6.42 -5.62
C TYR A 124 5.28 -7.17 -5.36
N LYS A 125 5.43 -8.40 -5.89
CA LYS A 125 6.68 -9.17 -5.77
C LYS A 125 7.85 -8.60 -6.60
N LEU A 126 7.58 -7.67 -7.52
CA LEU A 126 8.61 -7.00 -8.31
C LEU A 126 9.39 -5.95 -7.50
N PHE A 127 8.84 -5.50 -6.38
CA PHE A 127 9.37 -4.38 -5.60
C PHE A 127 9.73 -4.79 -4.18
N SER A 128 10.80 -4.16 -3.68
CA SER A 128 11.09 -4.10 -2.25
C SER A 128 11.17 -2.63 -1.87
N ALA A 129 10.19 -2.15 -1.09
CA ALA A 129 10.10 -0.74 -0.72
C ALA A 129 10.44 -0.55 0.76
N VAL A 130 11.30 0.45 1.04
CA VAL A 130 11.57 0.91 2.40
C VAL A 130 10.99 2.31 2.53
N PHE A 131 9.98 2.45 3.38
CA PHE A 131 9.34 3.74 3.65
C PHE A 131 9.98 4.45 4.84
N GLN A 132 9.82 5.76 4.90
CA GLN A 132 10.32 6.57 5.99
C GLN A 132 9.61 6.25 7.32
N GLU A 133 8.31 5.97 7.27
CA GLU A 133 7.54 5.48 8.42
C GLU A 133 7.69 3.96 8.49
N ILE A 134 8.37 3.49 9.54
CA ILE A 134 8.57 2.07 9.80
C ILE A 134 7.48 1.60 10.75
N PHE A 135 6.72 0.61 10.32
CA PHE A 135 5.73 -0.06 11.17
C PHE A 135 6.30 -1.40 11.62
N LEU A 136 6.47 -1.56 12.93
CA LEU A 136 6.81 -2.85 13.51
C LEU A 136 5.54 -3.50 14.05
N LEU A 137 5.28 -4.71 13.60
CA LEU A 137 4.17 -5.50 14.11
C LEU A 137 4.51 -6.02 15.53
N PRO A 138 3.52 -6.15 16.42
CA PRO A 138 3.72 -6.72 17.78
C PRO A 138 3.91 -8.24 17.72
N VAL A 139 4.86 -8.70 16.93
CA VAL A 139 5.23 -10.10 16.72
C VAL A 139 6.75 -10.26 16.85
N SER A 140 7.26 -11.48 16.78
CA SER A 140 8.69 -11.73 16.87
C SER A 140 9.49 -10.98 15.81
N VAL A 141 10.79 -10.71 16.10
CA VAL A 141 11.71 -10.12 15.12
C VAL A 141 11.76 -10.96 13.85
N ALA A 142 11.77 -12.29 13.98
CA ALA A 142 11.79 -13.19 12.84
C ALA A 142 10.58 -13.00 11.91
N CYS A 143 9.38 -12.84 12.46
CA CYS A 143 8.17 -12.56 11.68
C CYS A 143 8.18 -11.16 11.05
N ASN A 144 8.70 -10.16 11.75
CA ASN A 144 8.86 -8.82 11.18
C ASN A 144 9.84 -8.80 10.00
N VAL A 145 10.93 -9.58 10.07
CA VAL A 145 11.94 -9.67 9.00
C VAL A 145 11.43 -10.50 7.82
N SER A 146 10.77 -11.63 8.08
CA SER A 146 10.27 -12.52 7.01
C SER A 146 8.97 -12.04 6.38
N ALA A 147 8.19 -11.22 7.09
CA ALA A 147 6.79 -10.89 6.78
C ALA A 147 5.89 -12.15 6.64
N LEU A 148 6.26 -13.25 7.30
CA LEU A 148 5.56 -14.54 7.28
C LEU A 148 5.17 -14.95 8.70
N PRO A 149 4.15 -15.82 8.86
CA PRO A 149 3.85 -16.48 10.13
C PRO A 149 5.06 -17.27 10.67
N VAL A 150 5.08 -17.54 11.97
CA VAL A 150 6.20 -18.23 12.64
C VAL A 150 6.49 -19.60 12.00
N GLU A 151 5.45 -20.31 11.60
CA GLU A 151 5.50 -21.66 11.03
C GLU A 151 6.15 -21.68 9.64
N GLU A 152 6.03 -20.58 8.88
CA GLU A 152 6.55 -20.43 7.53
C GLU A 152 7.90 -19.69 7.49
N THR A 153 8.37 -19.20 8.64
CA THR A 153 9.57 -18.37 8.76
C THR A 153 10.83 -19.24 8.77
N ASP A 154 11.68 -19.09 7.74
CA ASP A 154 13.02 -19.69 7.71
C ASP A 154 13.99 -18.91 8.62
N ARG A 155 14.21 -19.44 9.84
CA ARG A 155 15.07 -18.81 10.84
C ARG A 155 16.52 -18.64 10.40
N LYS A 156 17.07 -19.56 9.57
CA LYS A 156 18.43 -19.47 9.06
C LYS A 156 18.57 -18.28 8.11
N LYS A 157 17.60 -18.12 7.22
CA LYS A 157 17.56 -17.00 6.29
C LYS A 157 17.39 -15.67 7.03
N VAL A 158 16.55 -15.62 8.05
CA VAL A 158 16.38 -14.44 8.92
C VAL A 158 17.70 -14.08 9.60
N GLN A 159 18.41 -15.07 10.17
CA GLN A 159 19.73 -14.83 10.80
C GLN A 159 20.71 -14.25 9.79
N GLN A 160 20.86 -14.85 8.61
CA GLN A 160 21.74 -14.35 7.57
C GLN A 160 21.47 -12.89 7.17
N VAL A 161 20.17 -12.54 7.01
CA VAL A 161 19.77 -11.17 6.66
C VAL A 161 20.10 -10.20 7.80
N LEU A 162 19.89 -10.59 9.06
CA LEU A 162 20.23 -9.77 10.22
C LEU A 162 21.74 -9.60 10.40
N GLU A 163 22.53 -10.63 10.11
CA GLU A 163 24.00 -10.55 10.09
C GLU A 163 24.48 -9.58 9.00
N GLN A 164 23.93 -9.67 7.79
CA GLN A 164 24.22 -8.73 6.69
C GLN A 164 23.85 -7.29 7.01
N ALA A 165 22.79 -7.10 7.79
CA ALA A 165 22.36 -5.78 8.27
C ALA A 165 23.16 -5.28 9.48
N GLY A 166 24.05 -6.09 10.07
CA GLY A 166 24.81 -5.75 11.29
C GLY A 166 23.94 -5.65 12.56
N LEU A 167 22.78 -6.32 12.55
CA LEU A 167 21.80 -6.27 13.64
C LEU A 167 21.78 -7.53 14.51
N TRP A 168 22.39 -8.64 14.07
CA TRP A 168 22.29 -9.93 14.75
C TRP A 168 22.75 -9.88 16.20
N GLU A 169 23.95 -9.34 16.45
CA GLU A 169 24.50 -9.22 17.82
C GLU A 169 23.64 -8.36 18.76
N LYS A 170 23.03 -7.29 18.21
CA LYS A 170 22.16 -6.39 18.97
C LYS A 170 20.82 -7.01 19.39
N ILE A 171 20.38 -8.05 18.68
CA ILE A 171 19.11 -8.71 18.95
C ILE A 171 19.30 -9.88 19.93
N GLN A 172 20.52 -10.41 20.04
CA GLN A 172 20.86 -11.47 21.01
C GLN A 172 21.17 -10.96 22.42
N SER A 173 21.47 -9.65 22.54
CA SER A 173 21.72 -8.99 23.82
C SER A 173 20.41 -8.58 24.51
#